data_3b6540adb59c1f98e610b5ce9650ca60
#
_entry.id   3b6540adb59c1f98e610b5ce9650ca60
#
_cell.length_a   1.000
_cell.length_b   1.000
_cell.length_c   1.000
_cell.angle_alpha   90.00
_cell.angle_beta   90.00
_cell.angle_gamma   90.00
#
_symmetry.space_group_name_H-M   'P 1'
#
loop_
_entity.id
_entity.type
_entity.pdbx_description
1 polymer ?
#
loop_
_entity_poly.entity_id
_entity_poly.type
_entity_poly.pdbx_seq_one_letter_code
_entity_poly.pdbx_strand_id
1 'polypeptide(L)'
;MAYHGPLGDGTILPTRRTVLKSALSVGVVGGIGVSWATAEESERQRWAFETDNAVASSPTVVDDTAFVGGADGTLYALDAATGEKAWTFETDAYVFSSPSVADGTVFVGSDDTTVYALDAATGATEWTVETGDSVGSSPTVVDGTVYVGSNDTHVYALDAATGQTEWTAETDGYVMSSPTVVDGTVYVGSNDATLYALDATTGETAWTVATNGKVESSPTVANGTVFVGGWESFYALDADTGEQQWTHDATVVSSPTVADGTVFVTGAGGSLYALSAATGDQQWAFETKSSLHSSPTVVGEIVVFESLRNVYALDTATGAQQWAFASGGRSSPTVVDGTVFVGSDDTNIYALRAGVDGSSDGSRVRLGTLGHHGDRRVE
;
A
#
# COMPACT_ATOMS: atom_id res chain seq x y z
N MET A 1 86.98 -19.92 3.11
CA MET A 1 86.72 -18.83 4.06
C MET A 1 85.24 -18.58 3.95
N ALA A 2 84.42 -19.12 4.80
CA ALA A 2 83.95 -18.55 6.07
C ALA A 2 83.24 -17.17 5.82
N TYR A 3 81.99 -16.93 6.04
CA TYR A 3 81.18 -16.96 7.30
C TYR A 3 79.70 -16.69 7.04
N HIS A 4 78.78 -17.45 7.62
CA HIS A 4 77.61 -17.25 8.45
C HIS A 4 76.65 -16.07 8.20
N GLY A 5 75.36 -16.45 8.16
CA GLY A 5 74.02 -15.97 8.41
C GLY A 5 73.77 -14.96 9.54
N PRO A 6 72.57 -14.69 10.08
CA PRO A 6 71.30 -15.45 10.09
C PRO A 6 70.02 -14.59 9.90
N LEU A 7 68.88 -15.29 9.69
CA LEU A 7 67.51 -15.12 10.22
C LEU A 7 66.88 -13.73 10.40
N GLY A 8 65.73 -13.53 9.78
CA GLY A 8 64.75 -12.51 10.11
C GLY A 8 63.39 -12.89 9.50
N ASP A 9 62.62 -13.54 10.34
CA ASP A 9 61.21 -13.99 10.16
C ASP A 9 60.28 -12.81 9.97
N GLY A 10 59.23 -12.93 9.16
CA GLY A 10 58.26 -11.88 8.94
C GLY A 10 57.15 -12.28 7.97
N THR A 11 56.53 -13.43 8.20
CA THR A 11 55.32 -13.85 7.48
C THR A 11 54.13 -12.94 7.81
N ILE A 12 53.68 -12.14 6.85
CA ILE A 12 52.36 -11.53 6.87
C ILE A 12 51.47 -12.34 5.93
N LEU A 13 50.58 -13.12 6.52
CA LEU A 13 49.50 -13.84 5.82
C LEU A 13 48.37 -12.89 5.43
N PRO A 14 47.90 -12.91 4.18
CA PRO A 14 46.63 -12.25 3.86
C PRO A 14 45.49 -13.18 4.26
N THR A 15 44.64 -12.71 5.16
CA THR A 15 43.34 -13.34 5.51
C THR A 15 42.44 -13.32 4.29
N ARG A 16 42.35 -14.43 3.59
CA ARG A 16 41.25 -14.70 2.65
C ARG A 16 40.06 -15.19 3.45
N ARG A 17 38.98 -14.37 3.52
CA ARG A 17 37.64 -14.87 3.86
C ARG A 17 37.20 -15.81 2.74
N THR A 18 37.26 -17.09 2.99
CA THR A 18 36.69 -18.14 2.16
C THR A 18 35.17 -18.14 2.44
N VAL A 19 34.37 -17.67 1.50
CA VAL A 19 32.94 -17.88 1.51
C VAL A 19 32.71 -19.34 1.12
N LEU A 20 32.34 -20.16 2.10
CA LEU A 20 31.85 -21.53 1.84
C LEU A 20 30.45 -21.42 1.17
N LYS A 21 30.40 -21.70 -0.12
CA LYS A 21 29.15 -22.08 -0.80
C LYS A 21 28.91 -23.56 -0.47
N SER A 22 28.08 -23.82 0.54
CA SER A 22 27.55 -25.16 0.76
C SER A 22 26.34 -25.40 -0.15
N ALA A 23 26.55 -26.03 -1.28
CA ALA A 23 25.48 -26.64 -2.06
C ALA A 23 25.04 -27.91 -1.32
N LEU A 24 23.89 -27.88 -0.67
CA LEU A 24 23.22 -29.09 -0.22
C LEU A 24 22.34 -29.64 -1.36
N SER A 25 22.79 -30.74 -1.97
CA SER A 25 21.96 -31.56 -2.83
C SER A 25 21.11 -32.46 -1.92
N VAL A 26 19.78 -32.31 -1.92
CA VAL A 26 18.85 -33.20 -1.24
C VAL A 26 18.05 -33.97 -2.27
N GLY A 27 18.06 -35.29 -2.10
CA GLY A 27 17.34 -36.25 -2.92
C GLY A 27 15.83 -36.13 -2.73
N VAL A 28 15.11 -36.39 -3.83
CA VAL A 28 13.65 -36.46 -3.92
C VAL A 28 13.13 -37.64 -3.12
N VAL A 29 12.28 -37.37 -2.12
CA VAL A 29 11.28 -38.33 -1.60
C VAL A 29 9.93 -37.64 -1.63
N GLY A 30 8.96 -38.30 -2.23
CA GLY A 30 7.68 -37.78 -2.65
C GLY A 30 6.75 -37.27 -1.55
N GLY A 31 5.95 -36.28 -1.94
CA GLY A 31 4.61 -35.98 -1.44
C GLY A 31 4.54 -35.17 -0.17
N ILE A 32 4.53 -33.89 -0.31
CA ILE A 32 3.78 -32.79 0.29
C ILE A 32 4.57 -31.54 -0.12
N GLY A 33 3.93 -30.59 -0.83
CA GLY A 33 4.61 -29.40 -1.31
C GLY A 33 4.95 -28.47 -0.14
N VAL A 34 6.13 -28.64 0.42
CA VAL A 34 6.76 -27.66 1.29
C VAL A 34 7.64 -26.80 0.38
N SER A 35 7.19 -25.58 0.10
CA SER A 35 8.05 -24.57 -0.51
C SER A 35 9.19 -24.26 0.47
N TRP A 36 10.40 -24.64 0.12
CA TRP A 36 11.57 -24.28 0.90
C TRP A 36 11.98 -22.83 0.52
N ALA A 37 11.75 -21.91 1.45
CA ALA A 37 12.33 -20.58 1.32
C ALA A 37 13.85 -20.67 1.13
N THR A 38 14.40 -19.82 0.25
CA THR A 38 15.86 -19.71 0.12
C THR A 38 16.46 -19.15 1.40
N ALA A 39 17.76 -19.32 1.63
CA ALA A 39 18.41 -18.77 2.82
C ALA A 39 18.26 -17.23 2.89
N GLU A 40 18.23 -16.57 1.73
CA GLU A 40 18.00 -15.12 1.63
C GLU A 40 16.57 -14.71 2.01
N GLU A 41 15.57 -15.50 1.65
CA GLU A 41 14.17 -15.27 2.03
C GLU A 41 13.95 -15.43 3.54
N SER A 42 14.56 -16.46 4.16
CA SER A 42 14.46 -16.66 5.61
C SER A 42 15.16 -15.58 6.42
N GLU A 43 16.21 -14.94 5.87
CA GLU A 43 16.87 -13.80 6.49
C GLU A 43 16.08 -12.50 6.35
N ARG A 44 15.21 -12.39 5.33
CA ARG A 44 14.39 -11.21 5.07
C ARG A 44 13.17 -11.15 5.97
N GLN A 45 12.50 -12.28 6.20
CA GLN A 45 11.32 -12.34 7.07
C GLN A 45 11.70 -12.03 8.51
N ARG A 46 11.00 -11.07 9.12
CA ARG A 46 11.08 -10.79 10.58
C ARG A 46 10.12 -11.69 11.31
N TRP A 47 8.85 -11.69 10.87
CA TRP A 47 7.80 -12.55 11.38
C TRP A 47 6.74 -12.79 10.30
N ALA A 48 5.88 -13.78 10.53
CA ALA A 48 4.65 -14.02 9.81
C ALA A 48 3.56 -14.37 10.82
N PHE A 49 2.35 -13.89 10.57
CA PHE A 49 1.15 -14.19 11.35
C PHE A 49 0.13 -14.86 10.43
N GLU A 50 -0.33 -16.06 10.80
CA GLU A 50 -1.31 -16.83 10.02
C GLU A 50 -2.73 -16.39 10.35
N THR A 51 -3.53 -16.11 9.33
CA THR A 51 -4.95 -15.76 9.37
C THR A 51 -5.79 -16.91 8.82
N ASP A 52 -7.11 -16.87 9.00
CA ASP A 52 -7.99 -17.96 8.54
C ASP A 52 -8.33 -17.89 7.04
N ASN A 53 -8.01 -16.77 6.35
CA ASN A 53 -8.22 -16.59 4.91
C ASN A 53 -7.20 -15.58 4.33
N ALA A 54 -7.27 -15.33 3.01
CA ALA A 54 -6.42 -14.38 2.31
C ALA A 54 -6.48 -12.97 2.92
N VAL A 55 -5.38 -12.24 2.84
CA VAL A 55 -5.24 -10.87 3.36
C VAL A 55 -5.00 -9.91 2.19
N ALA A 56 -6.06 -9.27 1.71
CA ALA A 56 -6.01 -8.32 0.61
C ALA A 56 -5.99 -6.85 1.07
N SER A 57 -6.39 -6.57 2.30
CA SER A 57 -6.26 -5.25 2.94
C SER A 57 -4.79 -4.86 3.09
N SER A 58 -4.49 -3.59 2.91
CA SER A 58 -3.13 -3.08 3.13
C SER A 58 -2.89 -2.78 4.61
N PRO A 59 -1.76 -3.20 5.20
CA PRO A 59 -1.45 -2.92 6.58
C PRO A 59 -1.29 -1.43 6.86
N THR A 60 -1.82 -0.96 7.98
CA THR A 60 -1.58 0.37 8.52
C THR A 60 -0.84 0.24 9.85
N VAL A 61 0.28 0.94 10.00
CA VAL A 61 1.12 0.82 11.20
C VAL A 61 1.20 2.17 11.92
N VAL A 62 0.71 2.20 13.15
CA VAL A 62 0.70 3.38 14.03
C VAL A 62 1.03 2.94 15.45
N ASP A 63 1.85 3.70 16.16
CA ASP A 63 2.23 3.47 17.55
C ASP A 63 2.62 2.01 17.85
N ASP A 64 3.52 1.45 17.03
CA ASP A 64 4.02 0.07 17.12
C ASP A 64 2.94 -1.02 16.90
N THR A 65 1.76 -0.67 16.41
CA THR A 65 0.68 -1.63 16.08
C THR A 65 0.40 -1.65 14.59
N ALA A 66 0.37 -2.85 14.00
CA ALA A 66 -0.07 -3.10 12.63
C ALA A 66 -1.53 -3.53 12.61
N PHE A 67 -2.37 -2.74 11.92
CA PHE A 67 -3.79 -3.02 11.72
C PHE A 67 -4.01 -3.56 10.31
N VAL A 68 -4.70 -4.70 10.17
CA VAL A 68 -4.86 -5.38 8.87
C VAL A 68 -6.22 -6.09 8.82
N GLY A 69 -6.98 -5.90 7.74
CA GLY A 69 -8.23 -6.60 7.50
C GLY A 69 -8.02 -7.90 6.70
N GLY A 70 -8.79 -8.93 6.99
CA GLY A 70 -8.76 -10.23 6.33
C GLY A 70 -10.04 -10.57 5.56
N ALA A 71 -9.92 -11.45 4.57
CA ALA A 71 -11.05 -12.06 3.89
C ALA A 71 -11.76 -13.13 4.75
N ASP A 72 -11.35 -13.31 6.00
CA ASP A 72 -12.07 -14.06 7.04
C ASP A 72 -13.07 -13.21 7.83
N GLY A 73 -13.19 -11.91 7.47
CA GLY A 73 -14.05 -10.96 8.16
C GLY A 73 -13.44 -10.40 9.44
N THR A 74 -12.14 -10.58 9.65
CA THR A 74 -11.47 -10.15 10.87
C THR A 74 -10.54 -8.97 10.62
N LEU A 75 -10.62 -7.95 11.48
CA LEU A 75 -9.60 -6.93 11.63
C LEU A 75 -8.61 -7.38 12.71
N TYR A 76 -7.35 -7.43 12.37
CA TYR A 76 -6.24 -7.82 13.25
C TYR A 76 -5.46 -6.59 13.70
N ALA A 77 -5.13 -6.52 15.00
CA ALA A 77 -4.13 -5.62 15.55
C ALA A 77 -2.97 -6.45 16.10
N LEU A 78 -1.79 -6.26 15.50
CA LEU A 78 -0.58 -7.02 15.81
C LEU A 78 0.52 -6.07 16.28
N ASP A 79 1.33 -6.51 17.25
CA ASP A 79 2.57 -5.82 17.59
C ASP A 79 3.49 -5.80 16.36
N ALA A 80 3.87 -4.62 15.89
CA ALA A 80 4.62 -4.45 14.64
C ALA A 80 6.04 -5.05 14.70
N ALA A 81 6.65 -5.15 15.89
CA ALA A 81 7.99 -5.69 16.05
C ALA A 81 8.01 -7.22 16.10
N THR A 82 7.00 -7.82 16.72
CA THR A 82 6.98 -9.27 17.05
C THR A 82 5.95 -10.07 16.25
N GLY A 83 4.90 -9.42 15.73
CA GLY A 83 3.74 -10.08 15.11
C GLY A 83 2.79 -10.71 16.13
N GLU A 84 2.99 -10.49 17.44
CA GLU A 84 2.07 -10.99 18.46
C GLU A 84 0.71 -10.27 18.36
N LYS A 85 -0.37 -11.04 18.47
CA LYS A 85 -1.72 -10.51 18.43
C LYS A 85 -2.04 -9.69 19.68
N ALA A 86 -2.35 -8.39 19.51
CA ALA A 86 -2.85 -7.54 20.56
C ALA A 86 -4.37 -7.77 20.76
N TRP A 87 -5.14 -7.65 19.69
CA TRP A 87 -6.58 -7.92 19.68
C TRP A 87 -7.07 -8.26 18.26
N THR A 88 -8.32 -8.71 18.15
CA THR A 88 -9.04 -8.91 16.90
C THR A 88 -10.48 -8.40 17.05
N PHE A 89 -11.05 -7.95 15.93
CA PHE A 89 -12.45 -7.59 15.82
C PHE A 89 -13.07 -8.32 14.63
N GLU A 90 -14.21 -9.00 14.84
CA GLU A 90 -14.90 -9.77 13.81
C GLU A 90 -16.06 -8.95 13.24
N THR A 91 -16.16 -8.88 11.91
CA THR A 91 -17.28 -8.33 11.14
C THR A 91 -18.09 -9.49 10.53
N ASP A 92 -19.28 -9.20 9.97
CA ASP A 92 -20.13 -10.23 9.38
C ASP A 92 -19.74 -10.62 7.94
N ALA A 93 -18.75 -9.92 7.32
CA ALA A 93 -18.26 -10.20 5.97
C ALA A 93 -16.78 -9.81 5.82
N TYR A 94 -16.23 -9.85 4.59
CA TYR A 94 -14.82 -9.56 4.30
C TYR A 94 -14.42 -8.13 4.68
N VAL A 95 -13.18 -7.97 5.15
CA VAL A 95 -12.56 -6.66 5.41
C VAL A 95 -11.47 -6.43 4.36
N PHE A 96 -11.87 -5.95 3.16
CA PHE A 96 -10.96 -5.56 2.09
C PHE A 96 -10.49 -4.11 2.21
N SER A 97 -11.27 -3.28 2.85
CA SER A 97 -10.90 -1.92 3.22
C SER A 97 -9.60 -1.91 4.03
N SER A 98 -8.68 -1.04 3.69
CA SER A 98 -7.48 -0.85 4.50
C SER A 98 -7.78 0.07 5.67
N PRO A 99 -7.39 -0.30 6.91
CA PRO A 99 -7.68 0.51 8.09
C PRO A 99 -7.01 1.88 8.02
N SER A 100 -7.67 2.91 8.51
CA SER A 100 -7.08 4.21 8.81
C SER A 100 -7.09 4.46 10.32
N VAL A 101 -6.07 5.11 10.84
CA VAL A 101 -5.97 5.39 12.28
C VAL A 101 -5.76 6.88 12.49
N ALA A 102 -6.62 7.49 13.30
CA ALA A 102 -6.50 8.89 13.70
C ALA A 102 -6.95 9.05 15.16
N ASP A 103 -6.26 9.85 15.93
CA ASP A 103 -6.57 10.21 17.32
C ASP A 103 -6.92 9.01 18.23
N GLY A 104 -6.27 7.85 18.00
CA GLY A 104 -6.47 6.63 18.77
C GLY A 104 -7.67 5.79 18.34
N THR A 105 -8.34 6.13 17.23
CA THR A 105 -9.45 5.39 16.64
C THR A 105 -9.05 4.75 15.31
N VAL A 106 -9.39 3.48 15.10
CA VAL A 106 -9.26 2.75 13.83
C VAL A 106 -10.57 2.83 13.08
N PHE A 107 -10.52 3.30 11.84
CA PHE A 107 -11.65 3.35 10.93
C PHE A 107 -11.49 2.31 9.83
N VAL A 108 -12.51 1.52 9.55
CA VAL A 108 -12.47 0.48 8.53
C VAL A 108 -13.87 0.22 7.96
N GLY A 109 -13.94 -0.10 6.66
CA GLY A 109 -15.14 -0.57 6.00
C GLY A 109 -15.16 -2.10 5.89
N SER A 110 -16.35 -2.68 5.78
CA SER A 110 -16.54 -4.11 5.54
C SER A 110 -17.56 -4.37 4.42
N ASP A 111 -17.45 -5.52 3.81
CA ASP A 111 -18.44 -6.01 2.84
C ASP A 111 -19.81 -6.33 3.49
N ASP A 112 -19.90 -6.28 4.82
CA ASP A 112 -21.18 -6.35 5.56
C ASP A 112 -21.98 -5.04 5.53
N THR A 113 -21.56 -4.09 4.69
CA THR A 113 -22.19 -2.77 4.49
C THR A 113 -21.92 -1.74 5.59
N THR A 114 -21.00 -2.00 6.51
CA THR A 114 -20.77 -1.17 7.69
C THR A 114 -19.39 -0.49 7.67
N VAL A 115 -19.37 0.78 8.07
CA VAL A 115 -18.16 1.50 8.48
C VAL A 115 -18.04 1.39 10.00
N TYR A 116 -16.90 0.95 10.48
CA TYR A 116 -16.58 0.78 11.89
C TYR A 116 -15.56 1.80 12.36
N ALA A 117 -15.77 2.34 13.57
CA ALA A 117 -14.76 3.04 14.36
C ALA A 117 -14.49 2.27 15.64
N LEU A 118 -13.24 1.92 15.86
CA LEU A 118 -12.81 1.09 16.99
C LEU A 118 -11.70 1.80 17.76
N ASP A 119 -11.69 1.69 19.06
CA ASP A 119 -10.56 2.10 19.91
C ASP A 119 -9.30 1.33 19.51
N ALA A 120 -8.25 2.03 19.11
CA ALA A 120 -7.05 1.43 18.55
C ALA A 120 -6.28 0.54 19.56
N ALA A 121 -6.40 0.82 20.86
CA ALA A 121 -5.70 0.06 21.89
C ALA A 121 -6.41 -1.24 22.27
N THR A 122 -7.75 -1.27 22.16
CA THR A 122 -8.56 -2.38 22.69
C THR A 122 -9.41 -3.11 21.67
N GLY A 123 -9.65 -2.51 20.49
CA GLY A 123 -10.58 -3.00 19.49
C GLY A 123 -12.06 -2.84 19.87
N ALA A 124 -12.37 -2.08 20.93
CA ALA A 124 -13.73 -1.83 21.32
C ALA A 124 -14.44 -0.90 20.33
N THR A 125 -15.67 -1.24 19.94
CA THR A 125 -16.47 -0.40 19.04
C THR A 125 -16.82 0.94 19.70
N GLU A 126 -16.48 2.03 19.04
CA GLU A 126 -16.88 3.39 19.43
C GLU A 126 -18.21 3.76 18.75
N TRP A 127 -18.27 3.56 17.43
CA TRP A 127 -19.49 3.74 16.65
C TRP A 127 -19.48 2.90 15.38
N THR A 128 -20.63 2.74 14.77
CA THR A 128 -20.82 2.11 13.45
C THR A 128 -21.79 2.91 12.61
N VAL A 129 -21.61 2.88 11.28
CA VAL A 129 -22.50 3.48 10.30
C VAL A 129 -22.81 2.46 9.21
N GLU A 130 -24.09 2.12 9.02
CA GLU A 130 -24.54 1.28 7.91
C GLU A 130 -24.66 2.13 6.64
N THR A 131 -24.13 1.63 5.54
CA THR A 131 -24.32 2.11 4.17
C THR A 131 -25.30 1.22 3.42
N GLY A 132 -25.63 1.57 2.17
CA GLY A 132 -26.60 0.79 1.39
C GLY A 132 -26.02 -0.48 0.75
N ASP A 133 -24.67 -0.64 0.69
CA ASP A 133 -23.98 -1.80 0.10
C ASP A 133 -22.54 -1.88 0.66
N SER A 134 -21.76 -2.87 0.24
CA SER A 134 -20.38 -3.15 0.68
C SER A 134 -19.47 -1.92 0.70
N VAL A 135 -18.61 -1.82 1.70
CA VAL A 135 -17.63 -0.76 1.89
C VAL A 135 -16.23 -1.31 1.66
N GLY A 136 -15.83 -1.43 0.39
CA GLY A 136 -14.48 -1.83 -0.01
C GLY A 136 -13.47 -0.69 -0.08
N SER A 137 -13.95 0.55 -0.16
CA SER A 137 -13.15 1.77 -0.08
C SER A 137 -12.46 1.89 1.28
N SER A 138 -11.20 2.34 1.30
CA SER A 138 -10.52 2.61 2.58
C SER A 138 -10.87 4.01 3.08
N PRO A 139 -11.21 4.18 4.37
CA PRO A 139 -11.50 5.49 4.94
C PRO A 139 -10.28 6.43 4.88
N THR A 140 -10.53 7.70 4.65
CA THR A 140 -9.54 8.78 4.78
C THR A 140 -10.01 9.76 5.83
N VAL A 141 -9.15 10.08 6.81
CA VAL A 141 -9.50 10.95 7.93
C VAL A 141 -8.74 12.26 7.83
N VAL A 142 -9.46 13.36 7.74
CA VAL A 142 -8.90 14.71 7.68
C VAL A 142 -9.74 15.65 8.53
N ASP A 143 -9.08 16.45 9.39
CA ASP A 143 -9.72 17.48 10.21
C ASP A 143 -10.97 17.03 10.99
N GLY A 144 -10.96 15.77 11.48
CA GLY A 144 -12.06 15.19 12.27
C GLY A 144 -13.23 14.65 11.42
N THR A 145 -13.08 14.57 10.10
CA THR A 145 -14.07 13.98 9.19
C THR A 145 -13.50 12.72 8.53
N VAL A 146 -14.28 11.65 8.50
CA VAL A 146 -13.99 10.39 7.79
C VAL A 146 -14.68 10.40 6.45
N TYR A 147 -13.90 10.31 5.38
CA TYR A 147 -14.40 10.19 4.01
C TYR A 147 -14.26 8.75 3.54
N VAL A 148 -15.34 8.17 3.00
CA VAL A 148 -15.36 6.78 2.54
C VAL A 148 -16.35 6.60 1.39
N GLY A 149 -16.03 5.73 0.44
CA GLY A 149 -16.91 5.33 -0.65
C GLY A 149 -17.63 4.01 -0.33
N SER A 150 -18.81 3.82 -0.91
CA SER A 150 -19.57 2.55 -0.82
C SER A 150 -20.02 2.08 -2.20
N ASN A 151 -20.27 0.79 -2.31
CA ASN A 151 -20.85 0.19 -3.51
C ASN A 151 -22.32 0.59 -3.72
N ASP A 152 -22.93 1.26 -2.73
CA ASP A 152 -24.28 1.88 -2.86
C ASP A 152 -24.27 3.16 -3.70
N THR A 153 -23.16 3.46 -4.37
CA THR A 153 -22.95 4.62 -5.25
C THR A 153 -22.73 5.96 -4.54
N HIS A 154 -22.48 5.96 -3.24
CA HIS A 154 -22.28 7.19 -2.48
C HIS A 154 -20.84 7.32 -1.94
N VAL A 155 -20.43 8.58 -1.83
CA VAL A 155 -19.32 9.02 -0.97
C VAL A 155 -19.92 9.58 0.30
N TYR A 156 -19.43 9.15 1.45
CA TYR A 156 -19.85 9.59 2.77
C TYR A 156 -18.79 10.47 3.41
N ALA A 157 -19.20 11.54 4.08
CA ALA A 157 -18.42 12.25 5.06
C ALA A 157 -19.08 12.08 6.44
N LEU A 158 -18.33 11.55 7.38
CA LEU A 158 -18.80 11.21 8.71
C LEU A 158 -17.96 11.96 9.76
N ASP A 159 -18.58 12.51 10.79
CA ASP A 159 -17.87 13.03 11.96
C ASP A 159 -17.07 11.89 12.62
N ALA A 160 -15.76 12.05 12.73
CA ALA A 160 -14.87 10.98 13.20
C ALA A 160 -15.12 10.56 14.65
N ALA A 161 -15.61 11.47 15.51
CA ALA A 161 -15.85 11.18 16.91
C ALA A 161 -17.19 10.47 17.17
N THR A 162 -18.19 10.70 16.29
CA THR A 162 -19.58 10.27 16.57
C THR A 162 -20.18 9.36 15.50
N GLY A 163 -19.60 9.30 14.32
CA GLY A 163 -20.15 8.62 13.14
C GLY A 163 -21.35 9.35 12.51
N GLN A 164 -21.69 10.56 12.97
CA GLN A 164 -22.77 11.31 12.36
C GLN A 164 -22.42 11.66 10.91
N THR A 165 -23.34 11.34 9.98
CA THR A 165 -23.19 11.75 8.58
C THR A 165 -23.30 13.26 8.46
N GLU A 166 -22.26 13.90 7.96
CA GLU A 166 -22.20 15.33 7.67
C GLU A 166 -22.81 15.63 6.31
N TRP A 167 -22.38 14.85 5.31
CA TRP A 167 -22.96 14.89 3.97
C TRP A 167 -22.76 13.55 3.23
N THR A 168 -23.49 13.37 2.15
CA THR A 168 -23.30 12.31 1.16
C THR A 168 -23.30 12.92 -0.24
N ALA A 169 -22.48 12.35 -1.14
CA ALA A 169 -22.49 12.71 -2.57
C ALA A 169 -22.76 11.46 -3.39
N GLU A 170 -23.76 11.52 -4.28
CA GLU A 170 -24.14 10.41 -5.15
C GLU A 170 -23.29 10.40 -6.43
N THR A 171 -22.88 9.20 -6.86
CA THR A 171 -22.27 8.90 -8.15
C THR A 171 -23.15 7.94 -8.92
N ASP A 172 -22.88 7.73 -10.23
CA ASP A 172 -23.70 6.82 -11.05
C ASP A 172 -23.16 5.35 -11.02
N GLY A 173 -22.16 5.04 -10.16
CA GLY A 173 -21.56 3.71 -10.06
C GLY A 173 -20.93 3.44 -8.69
N TYR A 174 -20.47 2.22 -8.46
CA TYR A 174 -19.80 1.82 -7.22
C TYR A 174 -18.59 2.70 -6.93
N VAL A 175 -18.41 3.07 -5.67
CA VAL A 175 -17.25 3.85 -5.22
C VAL A 175 -16.28 2.94 -4.46
N MET A 176 -15.44 2.22 -5.21
CA MET A 176 -14.39 1.34 -4.67
C MET A 176 -13.08 2.10 -4.42
N SER A 177 -12.87 3.18 -5.17
CA SER A 177 -11.76 4.11 -4.97
C SER A 177 -11.84 4.69 -3.56
N SER A 178 -10.70 4.78 -2.86
CA SER A 178 -10.73 5.48 -1.59
C SER A 178 -10.47 6.96 -1.78
N PRO A 179 -11.18 7.82 -1.05
CA PRO A 179 -11.05 9.26 -1.17
C PRO A 179 -9.64 9.76 -0.84
N THR A 180 -9.17 10.77 -1.55
CA THR A 180 -7.97 11.54 -1.19
C THR A 180 -8.38 12.97 -0.97
N VAL A 181 -7.99 13.56 0.16
CA VAL A 181 -8.39 14.91 0.55
C VAL A 181 -7.18 15.82 0.60
N VAL A 182 -7.20 16.89 -0.20
CA VAL A 182 -6.14 17.88 -0.25
C VAL A 182 -6.76 19.28 -0.42
N ASP A 183 -6.30 20.25 0.36
CA ASP A 183 -6.69 21.66 0.27
C ASP A 183 -8.23 21.87 0.23
N GLY A 184 -8.97 21.08 1.05
CA GLY A 184 -10.43 21.18 1.15
C GLY A 184 -11.19 20.54 -0.01
N THR A 185 -10.53 19.75 -0.86
CA THR A 185 -11.14 19.01 -1.96
C THR A 185 -10.98 17.50 -1.76
N VAL A 186 -12.08 16.76 -1.91
CA VAL A 186 -12.11 15.29 -1.92
C VAL A 186 -12.07 14.80 -3.36
N TYR A 187 -11.03 14.06 -3.71
CA TYR A 187 -10.90 13.41 -5.01
C TYR A 187 -11.24 11.93 -4.87
N VAL A 188 -12.15 11.43 -5.70
CA VAL A 188 -12.59 10.03 -5.65
C VAL A 188 -13.01 9.52 -7.02
N GLY A 189 -12.65 8.28 -7.33
CA GLY A 189 -13.04 7.59 -8.55
C GLY A 189 -14.33 6.77 -8.37
N SER A 190 -15.07 6.58 -9.46
CA SER A 190 -16.25 5.72 -9.48
C SER A 190 -16.21 4.72 -10.64
N ASN A 191 -16.94 3.62 -10.47
CA ASN A 191 -17.15 2.62 -11.53
C ASN A 191 -18.05 3.10 -12.67
N ASP A 192 -18.62 4.31 -12.57
CA ASP A 192 -19.27 5.01 -13.66
C ASP A 192 -18.34 5.63 -14.70
N ALA A 193 -17.02 5.38 -14.55
CA ALA A 193 -15.95 5.93 -15.36
C ALA A 193 -15.72 7.43 -15.17
N THR A 194 -15.97 7.94 -13.96
CA THR A 194 -15.79 9.37 -13.63
C THR A 194 -14.87 9.54 -12.42
N LEU A 195 -13.96 10.50 -12.50
CA LEU A 195 -13.26 11.08 -11.36
C LEU A 195 -14.04 12.29 -10.88
N TYR A 196 -14.33 12.35 -9.60
CA TYR A 196 -15.03 13.45 -8.93
C TYR A 196 -14.07 14.25 -8.07
N ALA A 197 -14.21 15.57 -8.08
CA ALA A 197 -13.67 16.48 -7.09
C ALA A 197 -14.83 17.16 -6.35
N LEU A 198 -14.91 16.93 -5.06
CA LEU A 198 -15.99 17.39 -4.20
C LEU A 198 -15.43 18.38 -3.17
N ASP A 199 -16.20 19.41 -2.82
CA ASP A 199 -15.91 20.26 -1.67
C ASP A 199 -15.97 19.44 -0.38
N ALA A 200 -14.88 19.42 0.39
CA ALA A 200 -14.75 18.56 1.57
C ALA A 200 -15.75 18.91 2.69
N THR A 201 -16.24 20.16 2.73
CA THR A 201 -17.18 20.63 3.77
C THR A 201 -18.63 20.34 3.41
N THR A 202 -18.97 20.41 2.11
CA THR A 202 -20.39 20.38 1.69
C THR A 202 -20.76 19.16 0.85
N GLY A 203 -19.77 18.45 0.29
CA GLY A 203 -19.99 17.37 -0.67
C GLY A 203 -20.43 17.85 -2.06
N GLU A 204 -20.49 19.19 -2.29
CA GLU A 204 -20.84 19.72 -3.60
C GLU A 204 -19.76 19.43 -4.61
N THR A 205 -20.16 19.02 -5.83
CA THR A 205 -19.21 18.74 -6.93
C THR A 205 -18.58 20.02 -7.43
N ALA A 206 -17.26 20.14 -7.29
CA ALA A 206 -16.47 21.23 -7.87
C ALA A 206 -16.26 21.01 -9.37
N TRP A 207 -15.80 19.82 -9.73
CA TRP A 207 -15.64 19.38 -11.13
C TRP A 207 -15.67 17.85 -11.25
N THR A 208 -15.87 17.36 -12.47
CA THR A 208 -15.78 15.95 -12.81
C THR A 208 -15.00 15.75 -14.09
N VAL A 209 -14.33 14.60 -14.22
CA VAL A 209 -13.64 14.19 -15.45
C VAL A 209 -14.07 12.79 -15.83
N ALA A 210 -14.65 12.66 -17.03
CA ALA A 210 -14.95 11.35 -17.60
C ALA A 210 -13.66 10.68 -18.07
N THR A 211 -13.46 9.43 -17.69
CA THR A 211 -12.32 8.60 -18.06
C THR A 211 -12.74 7.52 -19.08
N ASN A 212 -11.75 6.82 -19.65
CA ASN A 212 -12.01 5.72 -20.58
C ASN A 212 -12.24 4.38 -19.85
N GLY A 213 -13.13 4.35 -18.86
CA GLY A 213 -13.46 3.14 -18.10
C GLY A 213 -13.46 3.37 -16.60
N LYS A 214 -13.84 2.36 -15.85
CA LYS A 214 -13.95 2.43 -14.38
C LYS A 214 -12.73 3.02 -13.71
N VAL A 215 -12.94 3.79 -12.66
CA VAL A 215 -11.89 4.37 -11.82
C VAL A 215 -11.89 3.69 -10.45
N GLU A 216 -11.20 2.56 -10.34
CA GLU A 216 -11.03 1.80 -9.09
C GLU A 216 -9.75 2.23 -8.34
N SER A 217 -8.80 2.80 -9.08
CA SER A 217 -7.60 3.44 -8.53
C SER A 217 -7.99 4.59 -7.63
N SER A 218 -7.29 4.73 -6.54
CA SER A 218 -7.51 5.91 -5.74
C SER A 218 -6.57 7.02 -6.12
N PRO A 219 -7.06 8.25 -6.21
CA PRO A 219 -6.28 9.40 -6.65
C PRO A 219 -5.10 9.68 -5.71
N THR A 220 -4.00 10.17 -6.27
CA THR A 220 -2.89 10.75 -5.51
C THR A 220 -2.68 12.17 -6.00
N VAL A 221 -2.59 13.11 -5.08
CA VAL A 221 -2.37 14.53 -5.40
C VAL A 221 -0.96 14.93 -5.01
N ALA A 222 -0.23 15.49 -5.96
CA ALA A 222 1.11 16.03 -5.72
C ALA A 222 1.37 17.27 -6.58
N ASN A 223 1.87 18.34 -5.95
CA ASN A 223 2.22 19.60 -6.62
C ASN A 223 1.11 20.18 -7.53
N GLY A 224 -0.15 20.13 -7.06
CA GLY A 224 -1.30 20.64 -7.82
C GLY A 224 -1.74 19.75 -8.98
N THR A 225 -1.27 18.50 -9.04
CA THR A 225 -1.66 17.49 -10.04
C THR A 225 -2.30 16.30 -9.38
N VAL A 226 -3.46 15.88 -9.88
CA VAL A 226 -4.13 14.63 -9.52
C VAL A 226 -3.68 13.53 -10.46
N PHE A 227 -3.13 12.47 -9.94
CA PHE A 227 -2.74 11.26 -10.65
C PHE A 227 -3.75 10.15 -10.35
N VAL A 228 -4.33 9.53 -11.37
CA VAL A 228 -5.36 8.50 -11.19
C VAL A 228 -5.33 7.47 -12.33
N GLY A 229 -5.52 6.20 -11.98
CA GLY A 229 -5.65 5.11 -12.93
C GLY A 229 -7.08 4.89 -13.36
N GLY A 230 -7.26 4.63 -14.64
CA GLY A 230 -8.48 4.09 -15.21
C GLY A 230 -8.21 2.75 -15.91
N TRP A 231 -9.26 2.04 -16.31
CA TRP A 231 -9.11 0.72 -16.93
C TRP A 231 -8.42 0.74 -18.30
N GLU A 232 -8.37 1.87 -18.98
CA GLU A 232 -7.71 1.98 -20.29
C GLU A 232 -6.53 2.95 -20.31
N SER A 233 -6.50 3.92 -19.39
CA SER A 233 -5.46 4.94 -19.36
C SER A 233 -5.17 5.42 -17.93
N PHE A 234 -3.96 5.87 -17.72
CA PHE A 234 -3.52 6.59 -16.55
C PHE A 234 -3.52 8.10 -16.84
N TYR A 235 -4.01 8.91 -15.91
CA TYR A 235 -4.25 10.34 -16.09
C TYR A 235 -3.45 11.19 -15.11
N ALA A 236 -2.97 12.34 -15.58
CA ALA A 236 -2.54 13.45 -14.77
C ALA A 236 -3.42 14.67 -15.10
N LEU A 237 -4.08 15.20 -14.08
CA LEU A 237 -5.06 16.27 -14.19
C LEU A 237 -4.66 17.42 -13.28
N ASP A 238 -4.97 18.65 -13.70
CA ASP A 238 -4.86 19.79 -12.83
C ASP A 238 -5.84 19.69 -11.66
N ALA A 239 -5.36 19.84 -10.43
CA ALA A 239 -6.15 19.60 -9.23
C ALA A 239 -7.31 20.61 -9.04
N ASP A 240 -7.13 21.85 -9.48
CA ASP A 240 -8.12 22.92 -9.31
C ASP A 240 -9.24 22.82 -10.36
N THR A 241 -8.91 22.38 -11.57
CA THR A 241 -9.81 22.50 -12.73
C THR A 241 -10.26 21.19 -13.34
N GLY A 242 -9.54 20.08 -13.05
CA GLY A 242 -9.71 18.79 -13.71
C GLY A 242 -9.16 18.76 -15.16
N GLU A 243 -8.50 19.83 -15.63
CA GLU A 243 -7.95 19.85 -16.99
C GLU A 243 -6.85 18.80 -17.15
N GLN A 244 -6.95 17.99 -18.22
CA GLN A 244 -5.97 16.94 -18.50
C GLN A 244 -4.62 17.57 -18.90
N GLN A 245 -3.57 17.24 -18.14
CA GLN A 245 -2.20 17.64 -18.44
C GLN A 245 -1.53 16.62 -19.36
N TRP A 246 -1.65 15.33 -19.07
CA TRP A 246 -1.15 14.23 -19.88
C TRP A 246 -1.87 12.90 -19.56
N THR A 247 -1.71 11.92 -20.43
CA THR A 247 -2.14 10.53 -20.21
C THR A 247 -1.05 9.56 -20.61
N HIS A 248 -1.12 8.35 -20.03
CA HIS A 248 -0.30 7.20 -20.41
C HIS A 248 -1.19 5.98 -20.63
N ASP A 249 -1.00 5.28 -21.76
CA ASP A 249 -1.83 4.13 -22.13
C ASP A 249 -1.41 2.89 -21.31
N ALA A 250 -2.15 2.62 -20.27
CA ALA A 250 -2.01 1.43 -19.44
C ALA A 250 -3.28 1.20 -18.62
N THR A 251 -3.70 -0.06 -18.51
CA THR A 251 -4.75 -0.45 -17.56
C THR A 251 -4.19 -0.39 -16.15
N VAL A 252 -4.59 0.62 -15.39
CA VAL A 252 -4.09 0.88 -14.04
C VAL A 252 -5.23 0.83 -13.04
N VAL A 253 -5.19 -0.15 -12.15
CA VAL A 253 -6.17 -0.31 -11.06
C VAL A 253 -5.54 -0.01 -9.68
N SER A 254 -4.23 0.09 -9.61
CA SER A 254 -3.51 0.46 -8.39
C SER A 254 -3.54 1.96 -8.15
N SER A 255 -3.37 2.36 -6.90
CA SER A 255 -3.17 3.77 -6.56
C SER A 255 -1.74 4.20 -6.86
N PRO A 256 -1.52 5.36 -7.49
CA PRO A 256 -0.17 5.86 -7.81
C PRO A 256 0.58 6.28 -6.55
N THR A 257 1.91 6.19 -6.61
CA THR A 257 2.80 6.79 -5.61
C THR A 257 3.73 7.78 -6.31
N VAL A 258 3.84 8.98 -5.77
CA VAL A 258 4.69 10.04 -6.33
C VAL A 258 5.87 10.28 -5.40
N ALA A 259 7.09 10.19 -5.95
CA ALA A 259 8.32 10.49 -5.23
C ALA A 259 9.33 11.12 -6.19
N ASP A 260 10.02 12.17 -5.75
CA ASP A 260 11.12 12.84 -6.49
C ASP A 260 10.80 13.12 -7.96
N GLY A 261 9.56 13.59 -8.25
CA GLY A 261 9.11 13.93 -9.61
C GLY A 261 8.84 12.70 -10.50
N THR A 262 8.80 11.50 -9.93
CA THR A 262 8.45 10.25 -10.59
C THR A 262 7.14 9.70 -10.03
N VAL A 263 6.25 9.28 -10.92
CA VAL A 263 5.04 8.53 -10.57
C VAL A 263 5.29 7.05 -10.78
N PHE A 264 5.12 6.26 -9.73
CA PHE A 264 5.16 4.81 -9.77
C PHE A 264 3.75 4.26 -9.78
N VAL A 265 3.45 3.36 -10.71
CA VAL A 265 2.11 2.79 -10.86
C VAL A 265 2.18 1.37 -11.39
N THR A 266 1.35 0.47 -10.87
CA THR A 266 1.27 -0.92 -11.34
C THR A 266 0.11 -1.09 -12.31
N GLY A 267 0.40 -1.74 -13.43
CA GLY A 267 -0.60 -2.08 -14.44
C GLY A 267 -1.10 -3.52 -14.28
N ALA A 268 -2.38 -3.74 -14.53
CA ALA A 268 -3.01 -5.07 -14.47
C ALA A 268 -2.36 -6.09 -15.43
N GLY A 269 -1.63 -5.62 -16.45
CA GLY A 269 -0.82 -6.45 -17.35
C GLY A 269 0.45 -7.05 -16.73
N GLY A 270 0.78 -6.72 -15.49
CA GLY A 270 1.95 -7.26 -14.78
C GLY A 270 3.19 -6.37 -14.84
N SER A 271 3.06 -5.10 -15.18
CA SER A 271 4.17 -4.14 -15.24
C SER A 271 4.06 -3.08 -14.16
N LEU A 272 5.19 -2.78 -13.51
CA LEU A 272 5.37 -1.54 -12.77
C LEU A 272 6.01 -0.51 -13.70
N TYR A 273 5.39 0.66 -13.79
CA TYR A 273 5.88 1.80 -14.57
C TYR A 273 6.44 2.88 -13.65
N ALA A 274 7.54 3.50 -14.04
CA ALA A 274 8.02 4.75 -13.51
C ALA A 274 7.90 5.81 -14.59
N LEU A 275 7.04 6.81 -14.35
CA LEU A 275 6.71 7.86 -15.29
C LEU A 275 7.18 9.21 -14.75
N SER A 276 7.60 10.11 -15.63
CA SER A 276 7.82 11.50 -15.25
C SER A 276 6.51 12.12 -14.77
N ALA A 277 6.43 12.63 -13.56
CA ALA A 277 5.24 13.29 -13.05
C ALA A 277 4.83 14.53 -13.88
N ALA A 278 5.81 15.20 -14.48
CA ALA A 278 5.57 16.41 -15.26
C ALA A 278 5.07 16.15 -16.69
N THR A 279 5.47 15.02 -17.32
CA THR A 279 5.23 14.81 -18.76
C THR A 279 4.52 13.49 -19.08
N GLY A 280 4.46 12.54 -18.15
CA GLY A 280 3.95 11.19 -18.39
C GLY A 280 4.92 10.29 -19.17
N ASP A 281 6.13 10.80 -19.51
CA ASP A 281 7.12 9.99 -20.22
C ASP A 281 7.61 8.83 -19.36
N GLN A 282 7.60 7.62 -19.92
CA GLN A 282 8.11 6.44 -19.24
C GLN A 282 9.63 6.55 -19.10
N GLN A 283 10.11 6.53 -17.85
CA GLN A 283 11.55 6.48 -17.53
C GLN A 283 12.06 5.05 -17.60
N TRP A 284 11.34 4.13 -16.98
CA TRP A 284 11.58 2.70 -17.04
C TRP A 284 10.28 1.91 -16.75
N ALA A 285 10.30 0.62 -17.05
CA ALA A 285 9.28 -0.33 -16.65
C ALA A 285 9.92 -1.64 -16.20
N PHE A 286 9.27 -2.32 -15.25
CA PHE A 286 9.65 -3.65 -14.78
C PHE A 286 8.48 -4.60 -15.01
N GLU A 287 8.72 -5.70 -15.72
CA GLU A 287 7.70 -6.70 -16.04
C GLU A 287 7.77 -7.89 -15.08
N THR A 288 6.66 -8.24 -14.50
CA THR A 288 6.46 -9.48 -13.75
C THR A 288 5.79 -10.54 -14.63
N LYS A 289 5.67 -11.76 -14.13
CA LYS A 289 4.96 -12.84 -14.84
C LYS A 289 3.53 -13.03 -14.32
N SER A 290 3.02 -12.10 -13.55
CA SER A 290 1.69 -12.16 -12.95
C SER A 290 1.08 -10.76 -12.81
N SER A 291 -0.25 -10.71 -12.74
CA SER A 291 -0.98 -9.45 -12.58
C SER A 291 -0.53 -8.71 -11.32
N LEU A 292 -0.62 -7.38 -11.38
CA LEU A 292 -0.34 -6.47 -10.28
C LEU A 292 -1.63 -5.72 -9.93
N HIS A 293 -2.00 -5.78 -8.66
CA HIS A 293 -3.15 -5.05 -8.09
C HIS A 293 -2.72 -4.19 -6.89
N SER A 294 -1.55 -4.48 -6.33
CA SER A 294 -0.93 -3.76 -5.24
C SER A 294 -0.47 -2.38 -5.68
N SER A 295 -0.69 -1.37 -4.86
CA SER A 295 -0.11 -0.04 -5.05
C SER A 295 1.36 -0.06 -4.64
N PRO A 296 2.25 0.57 -5.42
CA PRO A 296 3.66 0.66 -5.07
C PRO A 296 3.87 1.62 -3.89
N THR A 297 4.89 1.35 -3.10
CA THR A 297 5.30 2.17 -1.95
C THR A 297 6.78 2.50 -2.08
N VAL A 298 7.13 3.77 -1.93
CA VAL A 298 8.52 4.23 -2.02
C VAL A 298 9.07 4.52 -0.62
N VAL A 299 10.30 4.05 -0.37
CA VAL A 299 11.08 4.38 0.81
C VAL A 299 12.55 4.52 0.43
N GLY A 300 13.13 5.70 0.65
CA GLY A 300 14.49 6.01 0.22
C GLY A 300 14.65 5.76 -1.29
N GLU A 301 15.63 4.93 -1.66
CA GLU A 301 15.96 4.63 -3.05
C GLU A 301 15.26 3.36 -3.59
N ILE A 302 14.27 2.80 -2.88
CA ILE A 302 13.55 1.61 -3.34
C ILE A 302 12.05 1.85 -3.48
N VAL A 303 11.45 1.22 -4.49
CA VAL A 303 10.01 1.04 -4.63
C VAL A 303 9.66 -0.42 -4.35
N VAL A 304 8.70 -0.61 -3.43
CA VAL A 304 8.20 -1.93 -3.01
C VAL A 304 6.79 -2.11 -3.53
N PHE A 305 6.48 -3.26 -4.09
CA PHE A 305 5.14 -3.62 -4.55
C PHE A 305 4.94 -5.13 -4.49
N GLU A 306 3.69 -5.56 -4.55
CA GLU A 306 3.33 -6.98 -4.55
C GLU A 306 2.72 -7.42 -5.88
N SER A 307 3.02 -8.63 -6.29
CA SER A 307 2.34 -9.36 -7.35
C SER A 307 1.62 -10.57 -6.74
N LEU A 308 0.80 -11.26 -7.53
CA LEU A 308 0.17 -12.51 -7.06
C LEU A 308 1.15 -13.63 -6.67
N ARG A 309 2.46 -13.41 -6.72
CA ARG A 309 3.49 -14.43 -6.44
C ARG A 309 4.62 -13.96 -5.55
N ASN A 310 4.95 -12.69 -5.59
CA ASN A 310 6.12 -12.15 -4.89
C ASN A 310 5.88 -10.70 -4.47
N VAL A 311 6.50 -10.34 -3.36
CA VAL A 311 6.85 -8.95 -3.03
C VAL A 311 8.19 -8.63 -3.67
N TYR A 312 8.28 -7.50 -4.37
CA TYR A 312 9.49 -7.00 -5.03
C TYR A 312 9.94 -5.68 -4.42
N ALA A 313 11.24 -5.47 -4.38
CA ALA A 313 11.82 -4.15 -4.22
C ALA A 313 12.76 -3.85 -5.37
N LEU A 314 12.57 -2.70 -6.00
CA LEU A 314 13.39 -2.22 -7.11
C LEU A 314 14.03 -0.89 -6.74
N ASP A 315 15.17 -0.61 -7.34
CA ASP A 315 15.80 0.71 -7.32
C ASP A 315 14.91 1.73 -8.04
N THR A 316 14.58 2.86 -7.40
CA THR A 316 13.66 3.86 -7.94
C THR A 316 14.15 4.54 -9.20
N ALA A 317 15.46 4.73 -9.34
CA ALA A 317 16.06 5.43 -10.48
C ALA A 317 16.19 4.55 -11.73
N THR A 318 16.39 3.24 -11.55
CA THR A 318 16.78 2.35 -12.66
C THR A 318 15.79 1.20 -12.90
N GLY A 319 14.87 0.92 -11.97
CA GLY A 319 14.00 -0.25 -12.01
C GLY A 319 14.73 -1.57 -11.77
N ALA A 320 16.01 -1.55 -11.36
CA ALA A 320 16.76 -2.78 -11.09
C ALA A 320 16.27 -3.47 -9.83
N GLN A 321 15.95 -4.78 -9.93
CA GLN A 321 15.51 -5.56 -8.79
C GLN A 321 16.60 -5.66 -7.72
N GLN A 322 16.28 -5.21 -6.52
CA GLN A 322 17.14 -5.33 -5.34
C GLN A 322 16.89 -6.66 -4.63
N TRP A 323 15.64 -7.02 -4.46
CA TRP A 323 15.24 -8.30 -3.88
C TRP A 323 13.82 -8.69 -4.31
N ALA A 324 13.47 -9.95 -4.07
CA ALA A 324 12.13 -10.47 -4.11
C ALA A 324 11.92 -11.44 -2.95
N PHE A 325 10.68 -11.55 -2.47
CA PHE A 325 10.24 -12.48 -1.43
C PHE A 325 9.03 -13.26 -1.95
N ALA A 326 9.05 -14.58 -1.79
CA ALA A 326 7.96 -15.47 -2.22
C ALA A 326 6.78 -15.36 -1.24
N SER A 327 5.91 -14.46 -1.51
CA SER A 327 4.60 -14.23 -0.94
C SER A 327 3.78 -13.63 -2.07
N GLY A 328 2.49 -13.78 -2.08
CA GLY A 328 1.75 -13.25 -3.21
C GLY A 328 0.35 -12.87 -2.84
N GLY A 329 -0.07 -11.67 -3.26
CA GLY A 329 -1.37 -11.16 -2.93
C GLY A 329 -1.71 -9.86 -3.67
N ARG A 330 -2.62 -9.11 -3.08
CA ARG A 330 -3.16 -7.84 -3.60
C ARG A 330 -2.99 -6.69 -2.62
N SER A 331 -2.45 -6.99 -1.45
CA SER A 331 -2.14 -6.01 -0.41
C SER A 331 -1.10 -5.02 -0.90
N SER A 332 -1.26 -3.75 -0.56
CA SER A 332 -0.21 -2.77 -0.84
C SER A 332 0.77 -2.71 0.33
N PRO A 333 2.09 -2.83 0.07
CA PRO A 333 3.08 -2.80 1.13
C PRO A 333 3.09 -1.47 1.87
N THR A 334 3.22 -1.52 3.19
CA THR A 334 3.50 -0.36 4.05
C THR A 334 4.89 -0.52 4.65
N VAL A 335 5.70 0.52 4.60
CA VAL A 335 7.07 0.47 5.15
C VAL A 335 7.18 1.41 6.35
N VAL A 336 7.59 0.87 7.49
CA VAL A 336 7.85 1.62 8.72
C VAL A 336 9.16 1.13 9.33
N ASP A 337 10.07 2.07 9.62
CA ASP A 337 11.37 1.80 10.24
C ASP A 337 12.14 0.64 9.60
N GLY A 338 12.22 0.65 8.26
CA GLY A 338 12.90 -0.37 7.47
C GLY A 338 12.23 -1.74 7.50
N THR A 339 10.97 -1.82 7.91
CA THR A 339 10.13 -3.03 7.88
C THR A 339 9.02 -2.87 6.86
N VAL A 340 8.91 -3.80 5.92
CA VAL A 340 7.79 -3.91 4.99
C VAL A 340 6.73 -4.79 5.61
N PHE A 341 5.53 -4.28 5.76
CA PHE A 341 4.34 -5.03 6.18
C PHE A 341 3.47 -5.27 4.96
N VAL A 342 2.99 -6.50 4.79
CA VAL A 342 2.18 -6.88 3.63
C VAL A 342 1.27 -8.05 4.00
N GLY A 343 0.02 -8.03 3.50
CA GLY A 343 -0.88 -9.17 3.54
C GLY A 343 -0.68 -10.07 2.32
N SER A 344 -1.09 -11.33 2.40
CA SER A 344 -0.89 -12.30 1.31
C SER A 344 -2.13 -13.17 1.07
N ASP A 345 -2.28 -13.62 -0.18
CA ASP A 345 -3.30 -14.61 -0.56
C ASP A 345 -2.98 -16.00 0.01
N ASP A 346 -1.76 -16.22 0.57
CA ASP A 346 -1.36 -17.46 1.25
C ASP A 346 -1.80 -17.53 2.73
N THR A 347 -2.69 -16.64 3.14
CA THR A 347 -3.25 -16.54 4.51
C THR A 347 -2.27 -16.02 5.56
N ASN A 348 -1.24 -15.29 5.17
CA ASN A 348 -0.30 -14.71 6.12
C ASN A 348 -0.24 -13.19 6.03
N ILE A 349 0.07 -12.56 7.15
CA ILE A 349 0.56 -11.19 7.25
C ILE A 349 2.07 -11.30 7.48
N TYR A 350 2.87 -10.65 6.65
CA TYR A 350 4.32 -10.68 6.74
C TYR A 350 4.91 -9.36 7.18
N ALA A 351 5.96 -9.43 8.01
CA ALA A 351 6.90 -8.34 8.22
C ALA A 351 8.27 -8.73 7.66
N LEU A 352 8.77 -7.93 6.72
CA LEU A 352 10.00 -8.19 5.98
C LEU A 352 11.00 -7.05 6.21
N ARG A 353 12.31 -7.35 6.14
CA ARG A 353 13.34 -6.30 6.11
C ARG A 353 13.31 -5.59 4.76
N ALA A 354 13.14 -4.29 4.74
CA ALA A 354 13.19 -3.49 3.52
C ALA A 354 14.58 -3.53 2.85
N GLY A 355 15.64 -3.58 3.66
CA GLY A 355 17.02 -3.46 3.22
C GLY A 355 17.50 -2.02 3.11
N VAL A 356 16.66 -1.07 3.43
CA VAL A 356 16.93 0.36 3.61
C VAL A 356 16.30 0.83 4.91
N ASP A 357 16.82 1.88 5.50
CA ASP A 357 16.25 2.50 6.69
C ASP A 357 15.16 3.50 6.29
N GLY A 358 14.25 3.77 7.22
CA GLY A 358 13.21 4.78 7.06
C GLY A 358 11.80 4.20 6.90
N SER A 359 10.87 5.10 6.67
CA SER A 359 9.44 4.81 6.52
C SER A 359 8.93 5.40 5.23
N SER A 360 7.90 4.77 4.65
CA SER A 360 7.26 5.27 3.44
C SER A 360 6.44 6.52 3.74
N ASP A 361 6.76 7.63 3.07
CA ASP A 361 6.02 8.88 3.22
C ASP A 361 4.91 9.05 2.18
N GLY A 362 4.88 8.21 1.16
CA GLY A 362 3.98 8.31 0.02
C GLY A 362 3.01 7.15 -0.15
N SER A 363 2.98 6.17 0.76
CA SER A 363 2.00 5.11 0.67
C SER A 363 0.62 5.70 1.00
N ARG A 364 -0.34 5.46 0.13
CA ARG A 364 -1.69 5.99 0.24
C ARG A 364 -2.39 5.63 1.57
N VAL A 365 -2.13 4.43 2.07
CA VAL A 365 -2.67 3.98 3.35
C VAL A 365 -2.17 4.87 4.48
N ARG A 366 -0.91 5.32 4.42
CA ARG A 366 -0.35 6.25 5.39
C ARG A 366 -0.86 7.69 5.18
N LEU A 367 -1.11 8.12 3.93
CA LEU A 367 -1.74 9.41 3.64
C LEU A 367 -3.15 9.47 4.21
N GLY A 368 -3.93 8.40 4.07
CA GLY A 368 -5.25 8.27 4.69
C GLY A 368 -5.21 8.26 6.22
N THR A 369 -4.15 7.73 6.83
CA THR A 369 -4.01 7.62 8.28
C THR A 369 -3.58 8.89 8.97
N LEU A 370 -2.78 9.75 8.32
CA LEU A 370 -2.14 10.87 8.99
C LEU A 370 -2.88 12.19 8.82
N GLY A 371 -3.91 12.28 7.96
CA GLY A 371 -4.67 13.54 7.76
C GLY A 371 -3.83 14.78 7.48
N HIS A 372 -2.52 14.66 7.40
CA HIS A 372 -1.58 15.76 7.31
C HIS A 372 -0.64 15.61 6.11
N HIS A 373 -1.08 16.13 4.96
CA HIS A 373 -0.16 16.51 3.90
C HIS A 373 -0.40 17.94 3.41
N GLY A 374 -0.61 18.84 4.34
CA GLY A 374 -0.44 20.27 4.14
C GLY A 374 0.46 20.78 5.25
N ASP A 375 1.74 20.65 5.17
CA ASP A 375 2.79 21.47 5.75
C ASP A 375 4.02 20.65 6.20
N ARG A 376 4.78 20.13 5.25
CA ARG A 376 6.23 20.15 5.42
C ARG A 376 6.83 20.82 4.21
N ARG A 377 6.97 22.14 4.30
CA ARG A 377 8.01 22.83 3.53
C ARG A 377 9.32 22.21 3.98
N VAL A 378 9.94 21.49 3.07
CA VAL A 378 11.35 21.14 3.20
C VAL A 378 12.10 22.44 3.06
N GLU A 379 12.72 22.94 4.13
CA GLU A 379 13.75 23.97 4.08
C GLU A 379 15.07 23.35 3.57
#